data_ea9e2dd75c1158ac39731094360e2d7e
#
_entry.id   ea9e2dd75c1158ac39731094360e2d7e
#
_cell.length_a   1.000
_cell.length_b   1.000
_cell.length_c   1.000
_cell.angle_alpha   90.00
_cell.angle_beta   90.00
_cell.angle_gamma   90.00
#
_symmetry.space_group_name_H-M   'P 1'
#
loop_
_entity.id
_entity.type
_entity.pdbx_description
1 polymer ?
#
loop_
_entity_poly.entity_id
_entity_poly.type
_entity_poly.pdbx_seq_one_letter_code
_entity_poly.pdbx_strand_id
1 'polypeptide(L)'
;MIRGEFGYTGQPVVEGYLTLPRFGITRDLTFLVDTGANATCIHPRDGIPAAIPFDQLENPVASYGVGGPATYFRERAILEFVDGDAREIRSYEVAVLIATPAADPMHGINRLPSLLGRDIIDRWRMVYDRTEGILEFTVRSADVVPGGE
;
A
#
# COMPACT_ATOMS: atom_id res chain seq x y z
N MET A 1 -0.64 -1.70 18.68
CA MET A 1 -1.38 -2.52 17.71
C MET A 1 -1.93 -1.62 16.60
N ILE A 2 -1.73 -2.02 15.38
CA ILE A 2 -2.33 -1.36 14.23
C ILE A 2 -3.68 -2.02 13.97
N ARG A 3 -4.74 -1.23 13.79
CA ARG A 3 -6.07 -1.76 13.55
C ARG A 3 -6.53 -1.45 12.14
N GLY A 4 -6.96 -2.51 11.47
CA GLY A 4 -7.69 -2.39 10.22
C GLY A 4 -9.19 -2.50 10.44
N GLU A 5 -9.92 -2.61 9.35
CA GLU A 5 -11.36 -2.79 9.37
C GLU A 5 -11.79 -3.58 8.14
N PHE A 6 -13.01 -4.08 8.18
CA PHE A 6 -13.60 -4.74 7.02
C PHE A 6 -14.52 -3.75 6.32
N GLY A 7 -14.33 -3.59 5.01
CA GLY A 7 -15.15 -2.73 4.20
C GLY A 7 -16.56 -3.28 3.97
N TYR A 8 -17.34 -2.56 3.19
CA TYR A 8 -18.75 -2.85 2.95
C TYR A 8 -19.00 -4.27 2.41
N THR A 9 -18.10 -4.76 1.56
CA THR A 9 -18.20 -6.12 1.01
C THR A 9 -17.34 -7.15 1.74
N GLY A 10 -16.84 -6.79 2.93
CA GLY A 10 -16.04 -7.67 3.77
C GLY A 10 -14.54 -7.67 3.45
N GLN A 11 -14.06 -6.80 2.57
CA GLN A 11 -12.64 -6.73 2.25
C GLN A 11 -11.83 -6.17 3.42
N PRO A 12 -10.69 -6.78 3.76
CA PRO A 12 -9.84 -6.29 4.83
C PRO A 12 -9.02 -5.09 4.36
N VAL A 13 -9.15 -3.96 5.06
CA VAL A 13 -8.43 -2.74 4.72
C VAL A 13 -7.70 -2.16 5.93
N VAL A 14 -6.63 -1.44 5.67
CA VAL A 14 -5.87 -0.70 6.67
C VAL A 14 -5.44 0.63 6.10
N GLU A 15 -5.53 1.67 6.93
CA GLU A 15 -5.08 3.00 6.54
C GLU A 15 -3.59 3.14 6.79
N GLY A 16 -2.91 3.78 5.86
CA GLY A 16 -1.50 4.12 5.95
C GLY A 16 -1.21 5.46 5.32
N TYR A 17 0.00 5.91 5.51
CA TYR A 17 0.49 7.18 4.99
C TYR A 17 1.66 6.90 4.06
N LEU A 18 1.52 7.33 2.82
CA LEU A 18 2.54 7.12 1.77
C LEU A 18 3.36 8.41 1.61
N THR A 19 4.67 8.25 1.59
CA THR A 19 5.59 9.29 1.13
C THR A 19 6.41 8.74 -0.02
N LEU A 20 6.44 9.47 -1.14
CA LEU A 20 7.34 9.23 -2.26
C LEU A 20 8.39 10.34 -2.26
N PRO A 21 9.56 10.11 -1.65
CA PRO A 21 10.54 11.18 -1.43
C PRO A 21 11.03 11.84 -2.70
N ARG A 22 11.24 11.06 -3.75
CA ARG A 22 11.76 11.58 -5.03
C ARG A 22 10.84 12.64 -5.64
N PHE A 23 9.54 12.53 -5.40
CA PHE A 23 8.54 13.45 -5.97
C PHE A 23 7.98 14.45 -4.95
N GLY A 24 8.38 14.33 -3.68
CA GLY A 24 7.83 15.18 -2.63
C GLY A 24 6.32 14.96 -2.40
N ILE A 25 5.84 13.75 -2.67
CA ILE A 25 4.41 13.41 -2.53
C ILE A 25 4.20 12.76 -1.17
N THR A 26 3.15 13.20 -0.48
CA THR A 26 2.64 12.56 0.74
C THR A 26 1.13 12.41 0.62
N ARG A 27 0.60 11.26 1.04
CA ARG A 27 -0.83 10.98 0.88
C ARG A 27 -1.31 9.91 1.85
N ASP A 28 -2.48 10.14 2.46
CA ASP A 28 -3.21 9.08 3.16
C ASP A 28 -3.79 8.11 2.14
N LEU A 29 -3.64 6.82 2.39
CA LEU A 29 -4.21 5.77 1.54
C LEU A 29 -4.90 4.71 2.39
N THR A 30 -5.94 4.14 1.81
CA THR A 30 -6.55 2.92 2.33
C THR A 30 -6.08 1.75 1.48
N PHE A 31 -5.35 0.84 2.10
CA PHE A 31 -4.82 -0.35 1.42
C PHE A 31 -5.72 -1.55 1.62
N LEU A 32 -5.92 -2.32 0.56
CA LEU A 32 -6.46 -3.67 0.69
C LEU A 32 -5.33 -4.58 1.18
N VAL A 33 -5.57 -5.28 2.27
CA VAL A 33 -4.61 -6.24 2.82
C VAL A 33 -4.59 -7.47 1.90
N ASP A 34 -3.45 -7.71 1.25
CA ASP A 34 -3.32 -8.77 0.25
C ASP A 34 -2.12 -9.66 0.52
N THR A 35 -2.37 -10.79 1.17
CA THR A 35 -1.32 -11.79 1.45
C THR A 35 -0.80 -12.48 0.20
N GLY A 36 -1.48 -12.33 -0.92
CA GLY A 36 -1.03 -12.84 -2.22
C GLY A 36 -0.05 -11.93 -2.96
N ALA A 37 0.07 -10.67 -2.55
CA ALA A 37 0.98 -9.72 -3.18
C ALA A 37 2.36 -9.76 -2.54
N ASN A 38 3.41 -9.93 -3.35
CA ASN A 38 4.79 -9.92 -2.87
C ASN A 38 5.21 -8.54 -2.35
N ALA A 39 4.72 -7.50 -3.01
CA ALA A 39 5.06 -6.11 -2.73
C ALA A 39 3.82 -5.25 -2.67
N THR A 40 3.89 -4.17 -1.89
CA THR A 40 2.86 -3.15 -1.84
C THR A 40 2.76 -2.46 -3.20
N CYS A 41 1.53 -2.28 -3.68
CA CYS A 41 1.24 -1.71 -4.99
C CYS A 41 0.36 -0.48 -4.86
N ILE A 42 0.72 0.58 -5.57
CA ILE A 42 -0.09 1.79 -5.70
C ILE A 42 -0.75 1.75 -7.07
N HIS A 43 -2.08 1.69 -7.09
CA HIS A 43 -2.84 1.64 -8.33
C HIS A 43 -3.35 3.02 -8.75
N PRO A 44 -3.71 3.21 -10.01
CA PRO A 44 -4.12 4.54 -10.52
C PRO A 44 -5.27 5.19 -9.78
N ARG A 45 -6.16 4.39 -9.19
CA ARG A 45 -7.26 4.88 -8.35
C ARG A 45 -6.75 5.80 -7.24
N ASP A 46 -5.57 5.51 -6.68
CA ASP A 46 -4.91 6.32 -5.66
C ASP A 46 -3.81 7.20 -6.25
N GLY A 47 -3.10 6.71 -7.27
CA GLY A 47 -1.98 7.42 -7.87
C GLY A 47 -2.38 8.68 -8.62
N ILE A 48 -3.53 8.68 -9.29
CA ILE A 48 -4.02 9.86 -10.00
C ILE A 48 -4.33 11.00 -9.03
N PRO A 49 -5.13 10.80 -7.97
CA PRO A 49 -5.38 11.86 -7.00
C PRO A 49 -4.13 12.35 -6.27
N ALA A 50 -3.13 11.47 -6.09
CA ALA A 50 -1.86 11.83 -5.49
C ALA A 50 -0.95 12.61 -6.43
N ALA A 51 -1.34 12.78 -7.68
CA ALA A 51 -0.58 13.47 -8.72
C ALA A 51 0.80 12.85 -8.98
N ILE A 52 0.88 11.53 -8.95
CA ILE A 52 2.12 10.84 -9.29
C ILE A 52 2.50 11.15 -10.73
N PRO A 53 3.74 11.61 -10.99
CA PRO A 53 4.19 11.89 -12.36
C PRO A 53 4.56 10.57 -13.07
N PHE A 54 3.57 9.88 -13.62
CA PHE A 54 3.76 8.55 -14.20
C PHE A 54 4.80 8.50 -15.32
N ASP A 55 4.96 9.59 -16.05
CA ASP A 55 5.95 9.71 -17.14
C ASP A 55 7.39 9.82 -16.63
N GLN A 56 7.58 10.07 -15.34
CA GLN A 56 8.90 10.16 -14.72
C GLN A 56 9.29 8.89 -13.95
N LEU A 57 8.44 7.88 -13.94
CA LEU A 57 8.74 6.63 -13.27
C LEU A 57 9.81 5.85 -14.04
N GLU A 58 10.66 5.17 -13.26
CA GLU A 58 11.79 4.38 -13.76
C GLU A 58 11.67 2.94 -13.23
N ASN A 59 12.57 2.05 -13.65
CA ASN A 59 12.64 0.67 -13.17
C ASN A 59 11.35 -0.14 -13.42
N PRO A 60 10.94 -0.31 -14.69
CA PRO A 60 9.72 -1.03 -15.00
C PRO A 60 9.83 -2.52 -14.66
N VAL A 61 8.70 -3.06 -14.18
CA VAL A 61 8.53 -4.47 -13.86
C VAL A 61 7.20 -4.94 -14.45
N ALA A 62 7.24 -5.98 -15.29
CA ALA A 62 6.02 -6.57 -15.81
C ALA A 62 5.35 -7.41 -14.72
N SER A 63 4.02 -7.32 -14.63
CA SER A 63 3.24 -8.10 -13.68
C SER A 63 1.97 -8.62 -14.33
N TYR A 64 1.57 -9.82 -13.91
CA TYR A 64 0.31 -10.44 -14.31
C TYR A 64 -0.52 -10.67 -13.05
N GLY A 65 -1.72 -10.12 -13.03
CA GLY A 65 -2.61 -10.27 -11.88
C GLY A 65 -4.04 -9.96 -12.25
N VAL A 66 -4.84 -9.67 -11.25
CA VAL A 66 -6.24 -9.25 -11.45
C VAL A 66 -6.22 -8.00 -12.34
N GLY A 67 -6.96 -8.00 -13.42
CA GLY A 67 -6.99 -6.91 -14.38
C GLY A 67 -6.06 -7.11 -15.58
N GLY A 68 -5.32 -8.24 -15.66
CA GLY A 68 -4.48 -8.63 -16.79
C GLY A 68 -3.04 -8.12 -16.69
N PRO A 69 -2.27 -8.23 -17.78
CA PRO A 69 -0.89 -7.77 -17.82
C PRO A 69 -0.82 -6.25 -17.60
N ALA A 70 0.11 -5.83 -16.75
CA ALA A 70 0.32 -4.42 -16.47
C ALA A 70 1.81 -4.15 -16.27
N THR A 71 2.24 -2.92 -16.56
CA THR A 71 3.58 -2.48 -16.24
C THR A 71 3.51 -1.70 -14.93
N TYR A 72 4.31 -2.16 -13.98
CA TYR A 72 4.53 -1.47 -12.73
C TYR A 72 5.94 -0.90 -12.72
N PHE A 73 6.11 0.18 -11.99
CA PHE A 73 7.41 0.79 -11.79
C PHE A 73 7.77 0.69 -10.32
N ARG A 74 9.00 0.30 -10.03
CA ARG A 74 9.49 0.24 -8.65
C ARG A 74 9.96 1.62 -8.22
N GLU A 75 9.44 2.09 -7.10
CA GLU A 75 9.77 3.41 -6.57
C GLU A 75 10.00 3.33 -5.05
N ARG A 76 11.07 3.95 -4.59
CA ARG A 76 11.33 4.05 -3.15
C ARG A 76 10.23 4.84 -2.46
N ALA A 77 9.69 4.28 -1.39
CA ALA A 77 8.63 4.87 -0.61
C ALA A 77 8.87 4.70 0.88
N ILE A 78 8.22 5.55 1.66
CA ILE A 78 8.11 5.40 3.10
C ILE A 78 6.63 5.22 3.40
N LEU A 79 6.31 4.11 4.07
CA LEU A 79 4.95 3.83 4.52
C LEU A 79 4.91 3.97 6.04
N GLU A 80 3.89 4.66 6.53
CA GLU A 80 3.73 4.89 7.95
C GLU A 80 2.34 4.44 8.39
N PHE A 81 2.28 3.80 9.56
CA PHE A 81 1.04 3.29 10.14
C PHE A 81 0.98 3.68 11.61
N VAL A 82 -0.22 4.01 12.08
CA VAL A 82 -0.42 4.37 13.48
C VAL A 82 -0.57 3.11 14.31
N ASP A 83 0.35 2.93 15.26
CA ASP A 83 0.26 1.91 16.29
C ASP A 83 -0.40 2.56 17.51
N GLY A 84 -1.72 2.41 17.61
CA GLY A 84 -2.51 3.15 18.59
C GLY A 84 -2.20 2.78 20.03
N ASP A 85 -1.92 1.53 20.32
CA ASP A 85 -1.66 1.07 21.69
C ASP A 85 -0.31 1.59 22.19
N ALA A 86 0.70 1.58 21.32
CA ALA A 86 2.02 2.12 21.63
C ALA A 86 2.09 3.64 21.51
N ARG A 87 1.07 4.28 20.91
CA ARG A 87 1.04 5.70 20.56
C ARG A 87 2.25 6.11 19.73
N GLU A 88 2.59 5.26 18.78
CA GLU A 88 3.75 5.44 17.92
C GLU A 88 3.35 5.32 16.47
N ILE A 89 4.14 5.93 15.61
CA ILE A 89 4.05 5.73 14.17
C ILE A 89 5.12 4.72 13.80
N ARG A 90 4.70 3.66 13.10
CA ARG A 90 5.61 2.64 12.60
C ARG A 90 5.92 2.94 11.14
N SER A 91 7.19 3.10 10.84
CA SER A 91 7.68 3.50 9.52
C SER A 91 8.39 2.35 8.83
N TYR A 92 8.20 2.26 7.52
CA TYR A 92 8.79 1.23 6.68
C TYR A 92 9.32 1.85 5.40
N GLU A 93 10.60 1.63 5.13
CA GLU A 93 11.19 2.03 3.86
C GLU A 93 11.14 0.84 2.90
N VAL A 94 10.40 0.96 1.83
CA VAL A 94 10.18 -0.13 0.86
C VAL A 94 10.21 0.41 -0.56
N ALA A 95 10.43 -0.47 -1.51
CA ALA A 95 10.23 -0.18 -2.92
C ALA A 95 8.81 -0.63 -3.29
N VAL A 96 7.89 0.32 -3.39
CA VAL A 96 6.53 0.01 -3.83
C VAL A 96 6.48 -0.15 -5.34
N LEU A 97 5.47 -0.86 -5.81
CA LEU A 97 5.16 -0.95 -7.22
C LEU A 97 4.07 0.05 -7.56
N ILE A 98 4.30 0.89 -8.56
CA ILE A 98 3.34 1.89 -9.01
C ILE A 98 2.88 1.52 -10.41
N ALA A 99 1.57 1.33 -10.58
CA ALA A 99 0.97 1.05 -11.87
C ALA A 99 0.60 2.34 -12.60
N THR A 100 0.89 2.41 -13.89
CA THR A 100 0.43 3.52 -14.70
C THR A 100 -1.03 3.34 -15.10
N PRO A 101 -1.79 4.44 -15.26
CA PRO A 101 -3.18 4.35 -15.71
C PRO A 101 -3.28 3.76 -17.11
N ALA A 102 -4.35 2.99 -17.36
CA ALA A 102 -4.73 2.62 -18.71
C ALA A 102 -5.52 3.76 -19.35
N ALA A 103 -5.45 3.87 -20.68
CA ALA A 103 -6.16 4.91 -21.43
C ALA A 103 -7.68 4.76 -21.30
N ASP A 104 -8.18 3.52 -21.27
CA ASP A 104 -9.60 3.25 -21.05
C ASP A 104 -9.94 3.41 -19.57
N PRO A 105 -10.81 4.39 -19.19
CA PRO A 105 -11.18 4.57 -17.79
C PRO A 105 -11.83 3.36 -17.15
N MET A 106 -12.42 2.47 -17.94
CA MET A 106 -13.07 1.25 -17.45
C MET A 106 -12.12 0.08 -17.32
N HIS A 107 -10.86 0.23 -17.72
CA HIS A 107 -9.86 -0.83 -17.56
C HIS A 107 -9.69 -1.21 -16.09
N GLY A 108 -9.59 -2.51 -15.81
CA GLY A 108 -9.52 -3.02 -14.43
C GLY A 108 -8.42 -2.37 -13.59
N ILE A 109 -7.24 -2.10 -14.19
CA ILE A 109 -6.12 -1.49 -13.47
C ILE A 109 -6.47 -0.13 -12.87
N ASN A 110 -7.33 0.65 -13.55
CA ASN A 110 -7.74 1.97 -13.07
C ASN A 110 -8.72 1.91 -11.91
N ARG A 111 -9.28 0.75 -11.61
CA ARG A 111 -10.32 0.55 -10.61
C ARG A 111 -9.85 -0.22 -9.38
N LEU A 112 -8.68 -0.84 -9.46
CA LEU A 112 -8.16 -1.63 -8.35
C LEU A 112 -7.75 -0.75 -7.17
N PRO A 113 -8.04 -1.20 -5.93
CA PRO A 113 -7.48 -0.55 -4.76
C PRO A 113 -5.97 -0.76 -4.71
N SER A 114 -5.26 0.11 -4.02
CA SER A 114 -3.86 -0.12 -3.71
C SER A 114 -3.75 -1.30 -2.73
N LEU A 115 -2.70 -2.09 -2.87
CA LEU A 115 -2.53 -3.34 -2.12
C LEU A 115 -1.40 -3.20 -1.10
N LEU A 116 -1.65 -3.65 0.12
CA LEU A 116 -0.60 -3.86 1.11
C LEU A 116 -0.09 -5.29 0.95
N GLY A 117 1.17 -5.42 0.57
CA GLY A 117 1.77 -6.71 0.29
C GLY A 117 2.55 -7.29 1.46
N ARG A 118 3.16 -8.47 1.21
CA ARG A 118 3.93 -9.18 2.22
C ARG A 118 5.21 -8.46 2.64
N ASP A 119 5.69 -7.50 1.85
CA ASP A 119 6.81 -6.64 2.23
C ASP A 119 6.54 -5.90 3.56
N ILE A 120 5.27 -5.65 3.87
CA ILE A 120 4.83 -5.07 5.14
C ILE A 120 4.23 -6.14 6.04
N ILE A 121 3.29 -6.95 5.53
CA ILE A 121 2.51 -7.91 6.33
C ILE A 121 3.43 -8.90 7.06
N ASP A 122 4.52 -9.34 6.43
CA ASP A 122 5.47 -10.28 7.04
C ASP A 122 6.25 -9.67 8.22
N ARG A 123 6.20 -8.34 8.38
CA ARG A 123 6.80 -7.63 9.51
C ARG A 123 5.85 -7.49 10.70
N TRP A 124 4.63 -8.01 10.54
CA TRP A 124 3.55 -7.95 11.52
C TRP A 124 3.03 -9.35 11.83
N ARG A 125 2.32 -9.47 12.94
CA ARG A 125 1.45 -10.61 13.20
C ARG A 125 0.01 -10.15 12.96
N MET A 126 -0.68 -10.81 12.03
CA MET A 126 -2.05 -10.47 11.67
C MET A 126 -3.04 -11.37 12.41
N VAL A 127 -4.08 -10.77 12.96
CA VAL A 127 -5.28 -11.46 13.41
C VAL A 127 -6.42 -11.05 12.49
N TYR A 128 -6.95 -12.03 11.78
CA TYR A 128 -8.05 -11.85 10.84
C TYR A 128 -9.24 -12.66 11.33
N ASP A 129 -10.26 -11.98 11.83
CA ASP A 129 -11.49 -12.62 12.29
C ASP A 129 -12.68 -11.84 11.77
N ARG A 130 -13.16 -12.26 10.61
CA ARG A 130 -14.26 -11.59 9.94
C ARG A 130 -15.57 -11.68 10.74
N THR A 131 -15.80 -12.81 11.39
CA THR A 131 -17.01 -13.02 12.18
C THR A 131 -17.13 -12.04 13.35
N GLU A 132 -16.01 -11.82 14.05
CA GLU A 132 -15.95 -10.88 15.17
C GLU A 132 -15.62 -9.45 14.73
N GLY A 133 -15.35 -9.23 13.45
CA GLY A 133 -15.01 -7.92 12.94
C GLY A 133 -13.62 -7.44 13.40
N ILE A 134 -12.71 -8.36 13.67
CA ILE A 134 -11.38 -8.05 14.18
C ILE A 134 -10.35 -8.19 13.06
N LEU A 135 -9.66 -7.10 12.76
CA LEU A 135 -8.49 -7.08 11.88
C LEU A 135 -7.42 -6.26 12.59
N GLU A 136 -6.43 -6.94 13.13
CA GLU A 136 -5.42 -6.33 13.99
C GLU A 136 -4.03 -6.82 13.61
N PHE A 137 -3.05 -5.94 13.78
CA PHE A 137 -1.66 -6.23 13.46
C PHE A 137 -0.77 -5.86 14.64
N THR A 138 -0.06 -6.84 15.15
CA THR A 138 0.99 -6.63 16.14
C THR A 138 2.31 -6.44 15.41
N VAL A 139 2.97 -5.32 15.64
CA VAL A 139 4.22 -4.98 14.97
C VAL A 139 5.35 -5.84 15.55
N ARG A 140 6.05 -6.57 14.69
CA ARG A 140 7.24 -7.34 15.05
C ARG A 140 8.52 -6.57 14.77
N SER A 141 8.53 -5.77 13.71
CA SER A 141 9.67 -4.92 13.36
C SER A 141 9.19 -3.69 12.60
N ALA A 142 9.99 -2.64 12.69
CA ALA A 142 9.80 -1.41 11.93
C ALA A 142 11.18 -0.81 11.63
N ASP A 143 11.22 0.11 10.67
CA ASP A 143 12.45 0.77 10.28
C ASP A 143 12.63 2.09 11.03
N VAL A 144 13.88 2.48 11.19
CA VAL A 144 14.23 3.84 11.59
C VAL A 144 14.53 4.60 10.29
N VAL A 145 13.66 5.56 9.97
CA VAL A 145 13.79 6.32 8.73
C VAL A 145 14.49 7.64 9.04
N PRO A 146 15.70 7.87 8.46
CA PRO A 146 16.42 9.13 8.69
C PRO A 146 15.60 10.34 8.25
N GLY A 147 15.50 11.36 9.12
CA GLY A 147 14.74 12.57 8.85
C GLY A 147 13.22 12.42 8.92
N GLY A 148 12.73 11.30 9.41
CA GLY A 148 11.30 10.96 9.50
C GLY A 148 10.64 11.33 10.82
N GLU A 149 11.17 12.25 11.55
CA GLU A 149 10.59 12.66 12.83
C GLU A 149 9.44 13.63 12.67
#